data_4883fe0c84191277c9880f039cb96d31
#
_entry.id   4883fe0c84191277c9880f039cb96d31
#
_cell.length_a   1.000
_cell.length_b   1.000
_cell.length_c   1.000
_cell.angle_alpha   90.00
_cell.angle_beta   90.00
_cell.angle_gamma   90.00
#
_symmetry.space_group_name_H-M   'P 1'
#
loop_
_entity.id
_entity.type
_entity.pdbx_description
1 polymer ?
#
loop_
_entity_poly.entity_id
_entity_poly.type
_entity_poly.pdbx_seq_one_letter_code
_entity_poly.pdbx_strand_id
1 'polypeptide(L)'
;MYHPHADEMTQMAMGMMGFWVTHPKTKHPWINEVDRDYCILLNAFDIVPGAATPRIMTMLDFNLWAWNSRVFPGIAPLVARKNDRVRVRIGNLTMTNHPIHVHGIEFEVTGTDGGPTRPESRWQEVTTDIAVGQMRQIEFIADEEGDWAMHCHKSHHSMNAMGHDVPTLIGVDHRGITERIQKLVPDYMVMGERGMADMTEMSMPLPDNTLPMMTGEGPYGSVEMGGMFSMLKVRKDIPHGVYVDPGWYTHPKGQQAYEYTGELPETAKQFSPGNKLLEPTTSPVVSRYQAVKPNFHKG
;
A
#
# COMPACT_ATOMS: atom_id res chain seq x y z
N MET A 1 -2.60 16.95 13.31
CA MET A 1 -3.23 15.79 13.98
C MET A 1 -3.56 16.14 15.41
N TYR A 2 -4.51 15.43 15.99
CA TYR A 2 -4.75 15.45 17.44
C TYR A 2 -4.77 14.00 17.95
N HIS A 3 -4.31 13.82 19.18
CA HIS A 3 -4.37 12.57 19.93
C HIS A 3 -4.35 12.87 21.44
N PRO A 4 -4.75 11.95 22.33
CA PRO A 4 -4.74 12.15 23.77
C PRO A 4 -3.32 12.10 24.33
N HIS A 5 -3.13 12.71 25.53
CA HIS A 5 -1.94 12.55 26.37
C HIS A 5 -2.27 11.99 27.75
N ALA A 6 -3.55 11.85 28.10
CA ALA A 6 -3.99 11.15 29.30
C ALA A 6 -4.45 9.74 28.89
N ASP A 7 -3.91 8.69 29.49
CA ASP A 7 -4.18 7.29 29.14
C ASP A 7 -4.04 7.06 27.62
N GLU A 8 -2.95 7.55 27.07
CA GLU A 8 -2.70 7.66 25.64
C GLU A 8 -2.84 6.31 24.92
N MET A 9 -2.24 5.27 25.49
CA MET A 9 -2.22 3.94 24.88
C MET A 9 -3.64 3.37 24.70
N THR A 10 -4.46 3.43 25.75
CA THR A 10 -5.86 2.96 25.69
C THR A 10 -6.66 3.78 24.71
N GLN A 11 -6.59 5.10 24.82
CA GLN A 11 -7.42 5.99 24.04
C GLN A 11 -7.06 5.96 22.56
N MET A 12 -5.76 5.90 22.21
CA MET A 12 -5.32 5.77 20.82
C MET A 12 -5.70 4.41 20.24
N ALA A 13 -5.48 3.31 20.99
CA ALA A 13 -5.89 1.98 20.55
C ALA A 13 -7.41 1.90 20.30
N MET A 14 -8.20 2.66 21.05
CA MET A 14 -9.65 2.78 20.87
C MET A 14 -10.08 3.83 19.83
N GLY A 15 -9.12 4.45 19.11
CA GLY A 15 -9.39 5.31 17.96
C GLY A 15 -9.55 6.80 18.28
N MET A 16 -9.14 7.26 19.47
CA MET A 16 -9.22 8.69 19.81
C MET A 16 -8.07 9.48 19.15
N MET A 17 -8.17 9.68 17.86
CA MET A 17 -7.18 10.40 17.06
C MET A 17 -7.83 10.96 15.78
N GLY A 18 -7.22 11.98 15.19
CA GLY A 18 -7.74 12.53 13.94
C GLY A 18 -6.97 13.73 13.41
N PHE A 19 -7.56 14.36 12.40
CA PHE A 19 -7.07 15.61 11.83
C PHE A 19 -7.84 16.82 12.36
N TRP A 20 -7.12 17.90 12.52
CA TRP A 20 -7.66 19.24 12.67
C TRP A 20 -7.09 20.10 11.54
N VAL A 21 -7.92 20.45 10.58
CA VAL A 21 -7.51 21.26 9.43
C VAL A 21 -8.02 22.69 9.61
N THR A 22 -7.08 23.65 9.64
CA THR A 22 -7.41 25.06 9.72
C THR A 22 -7.22 25.70 8.34
N HIS A 23 -8.29 26.25 7.79
CA HIS A 23 -8.25 26.99 6.54
C HIS A 23 -8.01 28.49 6.79
N PRO A 24 -7.16 29.15 5.99
CA PRO A 24 -6.97 30.59 6.11
C PRO A 24 -8.24 31.33 5.70
N LYS A 25 -8.55 32.44 6.38
CA LYS A 25 -9.70 33.30 6.03
C LYS A 25 -9.55 34.00 4.69
N THR A 26 -8.31 34.25 4.28
CA THR A 26 -7.96 34.92 3.02
C THR A 26 -6.94 34.05 2.29
N LYS A 27 -6.80 34.26 0.98
CA LYS A 27 -5.81 33.53 0.17
C LYS A 27 -4.41 33.65 0.80
N HIS A 28 -3.79 32.49 1.05
CA HIS A 28 -2.43 32.44 1.60
C HIS A 28 -1.43 32.21 0.45
N PRO A 29 -0.32 32.95 0.38
CA PRO A 29 0.60 32.91 -0.76
C PRO A 29 1.30 31.55 -0.95
N TRP A 30 1.38 30.71 0.09
CA TRP A 30 2.04 29.41 0.07
C TRP A 30 1.05 28.22 0.00
N ILE A 31 -0.24 28.47 -0.09
CA ILE A 31 -1.25 27.43 -0.18
C ILE A 31 -1.92 27.51 -1.55
N ASN A 32 -1.75 26.42 -2.32
CA ASN A 32 -2.40 26.32 -3.61
C ASN A 32 -3.91 26.10 -3.44
N GLU A 33 -4.69 26.57 -4.40
CA GLU A 33 -6.08 26.13 -4.57
C GLU A 33 -6.06 24.72 -5.16
N VAL A 34 -6.91 23.85 -4.66
CA VAL A 34 -6.98 22.45 -5.09
C VAL A 34 -8.42 22.05 -5.38
N ASP A 35 -8.59 21.12 -6.30
CA ASP A 35 -9.89 20.56 -6.67
C ASP A 35 -10.29 19.42 -5.73
N ARG A 36 -9.29 18.73 -5.17
CA ARG A 36 -9.45 17.60 -4.25
C ARG A 36 -8.53 17.74 -3.05
N ASP A 37 -9.05 17.50 -1.86
CA ASP A 37 -8.28 17.54 -0.60
C ASP A 37 -8.63 16.31 0.23
N TYR A 38 -7.64 15.45 0.48
CA TYR A 38 -7.78 14.19 1.20
C TYR A 38 -6.97 14.22 2.50
N CYS A 39 -7.50 13.53 3.52
CA CYS A 39 -6.78 13.30 4.78
C CYS A 39 -6.60 11.79 4.98
N ILE A 40 -5.37 11.36 5.16
CA ILE A 40 -5.00 9.96 5.45
C ILE A 40 -4.27 9.93 6.79
N LEU A 41 -4.89 9.31 7.78
CA LEU A 41 -4.28 9.06 9.08
C LEU A 41 -3.75 7.64 9.11
N LEU A 42 -2.45 7.50 9.35
CA LEU A 42 -1.77 6.21 9.46
C LEU A 42 -1.96 5.69 10.88
N ASN A 43 -2.48 4.47 10.99
CA ASN A 43 -2.82 3.82 12.24
C ASN A 43 -2.15 2.45 12.33
N ALA A 44 -1.85 2.01 13.55
CA ALA A 44 -1.40 0.65 13.83
C ALA A 44 -2.19 0.09 15.02
N PHE A 45 -2.53 -1.18 14.95
CA PHE A 45 -3.28 -1.89 15.98
C PHE A 45 -2.66 -3.26 16.23
N ASP A 46 -2.84 -3.77 17.44
CA ASP A 46 -2.61 -5.17 17.76
C ASP A 46 -3.96 -5.82 18.06
N ILE A 47 -4.45 -6.61 17.12
CA ILE A 47 -5.76 -7.24 17.20
C ILE A 47 -5.61 -8.76 17.21
N VAL A 48 -6.11 -9.39 18.26
CA VAL A 48 -6.24 -10.84 18.30
C VAL A 48 -7.51 -11.22 17.53
N PRO A 49 -7.46 -12.13 16.55
CA PRO A 49 -8.65 -12.59 15.85
C PRO A 49 -9.77 -13.03 16.82
N GLY A 50 -10.97 -12.47 16.64
CA GLY A 50 -12.11 -12.73 17.52
C GLY A 50 -12.15 -11.88 18.80
N ALA A 51 -11.15 -11.07 19.11
CA ALA A 51 -11.20 -10.13 20.21
C ALA A 51 -12.13 -8.95 19.89
N ALA A 52 -12.86 -8.46 20.94
CA ALA A 52 -13.72 -7.31 20.79
C ALA A 52 -12.98 -5.96 20.76
N THR A 53 -11.74 -5.94 21.23
CA THR A 53 -10.92 -4.72 21.34
C THR A 53 -9.46 -5.04 21.00
N PRO A 54 -8.69 -4.06 20.52
CA PRO A 54 -7.26 -4.20 20.35
C PRO A 54 -6.54 -4.36 21.70
N ARG A 55 -5.34 -4.94 21.68
CA ARG A 55 -4.45 -4.96 22.85
C ARG A 55 -3.88 -3.56 23.05
N ILE A 56 -4.16 -2.97 24.20
CA ILE A 56 -3.79 -1.58 24.50
C ILE A 56 -2.34 -1.42 24.96
N MET A 57 -1.67 -2.47 25.39
CA MET A 57 -0.31 -2.42 25.93
C MET A 57 0.80 -2.64 24.89
N THR A 58 0.42 -2.87 23.64
CA THR A 58 1.38 -3.08 22.56
C THR A 58 2.02 -1.77 22.14
N MET A 59 3.36 -1.73 22.12
CA MET A 59 4.15 -0.55 21.78
C MET A 59 4.84 -0.66 20.42
N LEU A 60 5.24 -1.86 20.00
CA LEU A 60 6.06 -2.08 18.81
C LEU A 60 5.51 -3.19 17.92
N ASP A 61 5.04 -4.28 18.50
CA ASP A 61 4.68 -5.51 17.79
C ASP A 61 3.22 -5.47 17.31
N PHE A 62 2.88 -4.43 16.57
CA PHE A 62 1.57 -4.31 15.94
C PHE A 62 1.42 -5.32 14.81
N ASN A 63 0.23 -5.87 14.64
CA ASN A 63 -0.09 -6.85 13.60
C ASN A 63 -1.04 -6.32 12.52
N LEU A 64 -1.52 -5.08 12.66
CA LEU A 64 -2.42 -4.45 11.71
C LEU A 64 -2.04 -3.01 11.43
N TRP A 65 -1.73 -2.70 10.19
CA TRP A 65 -1.47 -1.35 9.70
C TRP A 65 -2.61 -0.89 8.80
N ALA A 66 -3.10 0.31 9.07
CA ALA A 66 -4.33 0.82 8.50
C ALA A 66 -4.22 2.29 8.06
N TRP A 67 -5.06 2.71 7.11
CA TRP A 67 -5.34 4.10 6.78
C TRP A 67 -6.76 4.45 7.20
N ASN A 68 -6.90 5.53 7.99
CA ASN A 68 -8.18 5.93 8.54
C ASN A 68 -8.91 4.76 9.24
N SER A 69 -8.13 3.93 9.97
CA SER A 69 -8.60 2.73 10.68
C SER A 69 -9.24 1.66 9.78
N ARG A 70 -8.87 1.64 8.49
CA ARG A 70 -9.30 0.63 7.52
C ARG A 70 -8.10 0.02 6.81
N VAL A 71 -8.29 -1.16 6.28
CA VAL A 71 -7.34 -1.87 5.43
C VAL A 71 -7.93 -2.13 4.06
N PHE A 72 -7.09 -2.29 3.03
CA PHE A 72 -7.57 -2.66 1.70
C PHE A 72 -8.33 -4.02 1.76
N PRO A 73 -9.44 -4.18 1.06
CA PRO A 73 -10.11 -3.27 0.13
C PRO A 73 -11.08 -2.27 0.77
N GLY A 74 -11.20 -2.22 2.10
CA GLY A 74 -12.12 -1.34 2.82
C GLY A 74 -11.68 0.14 2.88
N ILE A 75 -10.48 0.48 2.42
CA ILE A 75 -10.03 1.87 2.26
C ILE A 75 -10.67 2.44 0.99
N ALA A 76 -11.44 3.52 1.15
CA ALA A 76 -12.03 4.20 0.01
C ALA A 76 -10.92 4.70 -0.95
N PRO A 77 -11.08 4.54 -2.27
CA PRO A 77 -10.12 5.07 -3.22
C PRO A 77 -10.13 6.61 -3.22
N LEU A 78 -9.00 7.19 -3.58
CA LEU A 78 -8.93 8.59 -3.94
C LEU A 78 -9.49 8.75 -5.36
N VAL A 79 -10.35 9.73 -5.56
CA VAL A 79 -11.05 9.94 -6.84
C VAL A 79 -10.74 11.33 -7.35
N ALA A 80 -10.25 11.44 -8.58
CA ALA A 80 -9.93 12.71 -9.21
C ALA A 80 -10.46 12.76 -10.63
N ARG A 81 -10.87 13.95 -11.07
CA ARG A 81 -11.09 14.22 -12.49
C ARG A 81 -9.74 14.47 -13.15
N LYS A 82 -9.58 14.04 -14.40
CA LYS A 82 -8.37 14.35 -15.18
C LYS A 82 -8.09 15.86 -15.13
N ASN A 83 -6.86 16.22 -14.83
CA ASN A 83 -6.31 17.54 -14.61
C ASN A 83 -6.73 18.24 -13.28
N ASP A 84 -7.45 17.55 -12.38
CA ASP A 84 -7.65 18.08 -11.03
C ASP A 84 -6.29 18.23 -10.32
N ARG A 85 -6.10 19.33 -9.60
CA ARG A 85 -5.05 19.44 -8.60
C ARG A 85 -5.51 18.75 -7.33
N VAL A 86 -4.79 17.70 -6.96
CA VAL A 86 -5.09 16.87 -5.80
C VAL A 86 -4.12 17.18 -4.67
N ARG A 87 -4.63 17.35 -3.47
CA ARG A 87 -3.87 17.42 -2.22
C ARG A 87 -4.16 16.21 -1.37
N VAL A 88 -3.11 15.59 -0.84
CA VAL A 88 -3.23 14.54 0.16
C VAL A 88 -2.44 14.97 1.42
N ARG A 89 -3.15 15.01 2.54
CA ARG A 89 -2.58 15.28 3.86
C ARG A 89 -2.41 13.96 4.58
N ILE A 90 -1.20 13.66 4.99
CA ILE A 90 -0.86 12.37 5.60
C ILE A 90 -0.29 12.64 6.98
N GLY A 91 -0.87 11.99 8.00
CA GLY A 91 -0.41 12.09 9.37
C GLY A 91 -0.07 10.72 9.94
N ASN A 92 1.06 10.60 10.61
CA ASN A 92 1.52 9.35 11.19
C ASN A 92 1.35 9.35 12.71
N LEU A 93 0.41 8.56 13.20
CA LEU A 93 0.18 8.27 14.62
C LEU A 93 0.45 6.79 14.93
N THR A 94 1.45 6.22 14.27
CA THR A 94 1.97 4.88 14.57
C THR A 94 3.35 4.97 15.22
N MET A 95 3.93 3.86 15.59
CA MET A 95 5.25 3.79 16.23
C MET A 95 6.38 3.44 15.25
N THR A 96 6.12 3.54 13.94
CA THR A 96 7.12 3.34 12.88
C THR A 96 6.92 4.35 11.76
N ASN A 97 7.94 4.55 10.92
CA ASN A 97 7.81 5.39 9.74
C ASN A 97 7.06 4.67 8.60
N HIS A 98 6.52 5.44 7.69
CA HIS A 98 5.78 4.93 6.53
C HIS A 98 6.20 5.68 5.26
N PRO A 99 6.98 5.04 4.37
CA PRO A 99 7.23 5.57 3.04
C PRO A 99 5.96 5.43 2.19
N ILE A 100 5.30 6.53 1.89
CA ILE A 100 4.06 6.53 1.09
C ILE A 100 4.41 6.81 -0.36
N HIS A 101 4.05 5.86 -1.23
CA HIS A 101 4.32 5.85 -2.65
C HIS A 101 3.05 5.99 -3.48
N VAL A 102 3.13 6.73 -4.57
CA VAL A 102 2.06 6.87 -5.57
C VAL A 102 2.59 6.42 -6.93
N HIS A 103 1.91 5.46 -7.54
CA HIS A 103 2.28 4.96 -8.87
C HIS A 103 1.94 5.98 -9.96
N GLY A 104 2.82 6.07 -10.96
CA GLY A 104 2.59 6.87 -12.18
C GLY A 104 2.51 8.37 -11.99
N ILE A 105 2.75 8.88 -10.80
CA ILE A 105 2.61 10.30 -10.44
C ILE A 105 3.83 10.78 -9.66
N GLU A 106 4.43 11.84 -10.14
CA GLU A 106 5.38 12.64 -9.39
C GLU A 106 4.60 13.74 -8.66
N PHE A 107 4.80 13.85 -7.36
CA PHE A 107 4.12 14.83 -6.53
C PHE A 107 5.11 15.82 -5.89
N GLU A 108 4.62 17.00 -5.59
CA GLU A 108 5.35 18.02 -4.85
C GLU A 108 5.02 17.95 -3.35
N VAL A 109 6.03 17.95 -2.48
CA VAL A 109 5.82 18.11 -1.03
C VAL A 109 5.59 19.57 -0.75
N THR A 110 4.35 19.92 -0.44
CA THR A 110 3.88 21.31 -0.27
C THR A 110 3.64 21.71 1.17
N GLY A 111 3.77 20.79 2.12
CA GLY A 111 3.66 21.07 3.54
C GLY A 111 4.24 19.99 4.42
N THR A 112 4.70 20.38 5.60
CA THR A 112 5.25 19.52 6.64
C THR A 112 4.69 19.93 8.00
N ASP A 113 4.45 18.94 8.87
CA ASP A 113 4.07 19.15 10.28
C ASP A 113 2.97 20.21 10.50
N GLY A 114 1.97 20.21 9.62
CA GLY A 114 0.81 21.10 9.70
C GLY A 114 1.02 22.49 9.12
N GLY A 115 2.18 22.78 8.50
CA GLY A 115 2.46 24.07 7.88
C GLY A 115 2.76 23.98 6.38
N PRO A 116 2.41 25.03 5.59
CA PRO A 116 2.75 25.08 4.18
C PRO A 116 4.24 25.37 3.99
N THR A 117 4.86 24.66 3.05
CA THR A 117 6.23 24.93 2.61
C THR A 117 6.23 26.12 1.63
N ARG A 118 7.24 26.99 1.74
CA ARG A 118 7.44 28.08 0.78
C ARG A 118 7.60 27.52 -0.62
N PRO A 119 7.02 28.12 -1.67
CA PRO A 119 7.09 27.60 -3.03
C PRO A 119 8.52 27.27 -3.49
N GLU A 120 9.48 28.12 -3.18
CA GLU A 120 10.89 27.95 -3.54
C GLU A 120 11.62 26.84 -2.76
N SER A 121 10.99 26.30 -1.72
CA SER A 121 11.55 25.24 -0.85
C SER A 121 10.82 23.91 -1.00
N ARG A 122 9.92 23.80 -1.96
CA ARG A 122 9.23 22.56 -2.28
C ARG A 122 10.11 21.66 -3.13
N TRP A 123 9.84 20.37 -3.09
CA TRP A 123 10.60 19.38 -3.85
C TRP A 123 9.70 18.28 -4.37
N GLN A 124 10.14 17.62 -5.44
CA GLN A 124 9.43 16.54 -6.09
C GLN A 124 9.85 15.18 -5.51
N GLU A 125 8.89 14.29 -5.36
CA GLU A 125 9.08 12.91 -4.94
C GLU A 125 8.03 12.01 -5.62
N VAL A 126 8.27 10.70 -5.58
CA VAL A 126 7.29 9.65 -5.89
C VAL A 126 7.01 8.78 -4.66
N THR A 127 7.87 8.93 -3.65
CA THR A 127 7.74 8.27 -2.35
C THR A 127 8.20 9.22 -1.27
N THR A 128 7.33 9.57 -0.32
CA THR A 128 7.70 10.43 0.81
C THR A 128 7.65 9.67 2.12
N ASP A 129 8.70 9.78 2.93
CA ASP A 129 8.73 9.15 4.24
C ASP A 129 8.01 10.01 5.28
N ILE A 130 7.10 9.39 6.03
CA ILE A 130 6.36 10.01 7.12
C ILE A 130 6.88 9.41 8.42
N ALA A 131 7.75 10.11 9.11
CA ALA A 131 8.27 9.64 10.40
C ALA A 131 7.19 9.65 11.48
N VAL A 132 7.46 8.96 12.59
CA VAL A 132 6.56 8.91 13.75
C VAL A 132 6.23 10.31 14.24
N GLY A 133 4.95 10.62 14.41
CA GLY A 133 4.47 11.92 14.86
C GLY A 133 4.50 13.02 13.80
N GLN A 134 4.97 12.75 12.58
CA GLN A 134 5.04 13.73 11.50
C GLN A 134 3.80 13.76 10.62
N MET A 135 3.66 14.89 9.94
CA MET A 135 2.69 15.10 8.87
C MET A 135 3.41 15.52 7.58
N ARG A 136 2.87 15.10 6.44
CA ARG A 136 3.26 15.56 5.10
C ARG A 136 2.02 15.98 4.33
N GLN A 137 2.17 17.00 3.51
CA GLN A 137 1.20 17.39 2.52
C GLN A 137 1.84 17.25 1.15
N ILE A 138 1.23 16.46 0.29
CA ILE A 138 1.66 16.28 -1.09
C ILE A 138 0.60 16.80 -2.04
N GLU A 139 1.04 17.35 -3.17
CA GLU A 139 0.16 17.83 -4.23
C GLU A 139 0.66 17.39 -5.60
N PHE A 140 -0.27 17.07 -6.47
CA PHE A 140 0.00 16.68 -7.86
C PHE A 140 -1.16 17.06 -8.78
N ILE A 141 -0.92 17.01 -10.08
CA ILE A 141 -1.95 17.09 -11.09
C ILE A 141 -2.30 15.67 -11.53
N ALA A 142 -3.57 15.31 -11.50
CA ALA A 142 -4.07 14.02 -11.97
C ALA A 142 -4.20 14.03 -13.50
N ASP A 143 -3.08 14.03 -14.22
CA ASP A 143 -3.01 14.29 -15.66
C ASP A 143 -3.27 13.06 -16.53
N GLU A 144 -3.17 11.84 -15.98
CA GLU A 144 -3.43 10.60 -16.72
C GLU A 144 -4.60 9.79 -16.16
N GLU A 145 -5.52 9.38 -17.04
CA GLU A 145 -6.65 8.51 -16.68
C GLU A 145 -6.15 7.11 -16.32
N GLY A 146 -6.81 6.50 -15.35
CA GLY A 146 -6.46 5.13 -14.93
C GLY A 146 -6.73 4.90 -13.46
N ASP A 147 -6.25 3.76 -13.01
CA ASP A 147 -6.22 3.36 -11.61
C ASP A 147 -4.75 3.23 -11.17
N TRP A 148 -4.33 4.11 -10.29
CA TRP A 148 -2.95 4.24 -9.84
C TRP A 148 -2.84 3.79 -8.39
N ALA A 149 -1.99 2.81 -8.12
CA ALA A 149 -1.79 2.34 -6.75
C ALA A 149 -1.17 3.43 -5.88
N MET A 150 -1.66 3.56 -4.65
CA MET A 150 -1.05 4.36 -3.60
C MET A 150 -0.92 3.48 -2.36
N HIS A 151 0.29 3.38 -1.81
CA HIS A 151 0.53 2.45 -0.70
C HIS A 151 1.75 2.83 0.15
N CYS A 152 1.82 2.25 1.35
CA CYS A 152 3.06 2.23 2.12
C CYS A 152 4.06 1.28 1.44
N HIS A 153 5.31 1.70 1.24
CA HIS A 153 6.32 0.89 0.56
C HIS A 153 7.00 -0.16 1.46
N LYS A 154 6.57 -0.30 2.71
CA LYS A 154 6.91 -1.44 3.55
C LYS A 154 5.91 -2.57 3.26
N SER A 155 6.38 -3.66 2.66
CA SER A 155 5.53 -4.76 2.18
C SER A 155 4.61 -5.33 3.26
N HIS A 156 5.13 -5.54 4.48
CA HIS A 156 4.33 -6.05 5.59
C HIS A 156 3.23 -5.06 6.07
N HIS A 157 3.37 -3.75 5.80
CA HIS A 157 2.32 -2.78 6.07
C HIS A 157 1.23 -2.77 4.99
N SER A 158 1.61 -3.00 3.73
CA SER A 158 0.65 -3.06 2.61
C SER A 158 -0.11 -4.37 2.59
N MET A 159 0.50 -5.45 3.09
CA MET A 159 -0.06 -6.79 3.06
C MET A 159 -0.73 -7.20 4.38
N ASN A 160 -0.33 -6.62 5.52
CA ASN A 160 -0.75 -7.06 6.86
C ASN A 160 -0.54 -8.58 7.05
N ALA A 161 -1.56 -9.30 7.51
CA ALA A 161 -1.51 -10.75 7.70
C ALA A 161 -1.37 -11.54 6.39
N MET A 162 -1.53 -10.90 5.24
CA MET A 162 -1.42 -11.54 3.92
C MET A 162 -0.02 -12.07 3.60
N GLY A 163 1.01 -11.62 4.25
CA GLY A 163 2.38 -11.98 3.89
C GLY A 163 3.28 -12.36 5.04
N HIS A 164 2.84 -12.18 6.28
CA HIS A 164 3.69 -12.46 7.43
C HIS A 164 2.89 -12.90 8.67
N ASP A 165 3.56 -13.51 9.61
CA ASP A 165 3.00 -14.10 10.84
C ASP A 165 1.96 -15.20 10.63
N VAL A 166 1.69 -15.59 9.38
CA VAL A 166 0.85 -16.74 9.04
C VAL A 166 1.76 -17.87 8.56
N PRO A 167 1.76 -19.03 9.20
CA PRO A 167 2.51 -20.18 8.73
C PRO A 167 2.09 -20.53 7.31
N THR A 168 3.06 -20.61 6.41
CA THR A 168 2.83 -21.03 5.01
C THR A 168 3.48 -22.38 4.77
N LEU A 169 3.00 -23.10 3.76
CA LEU A 169 3.58 -24.37 3.33
C LEU A 169 4.55 -24.24 2.16
N ILE A 170 4.92 -23.01 1.81
CA ILE A 170 5.90 -22.75 0.74
C ILE A 170 7.23 -23.42 1.09
N GLY A 171 7.68 -24.32 0.20
CA GLY A 171 8.93 -25.07 0.39
C GLY A 171 8.86 -26.23 1.39
N VAL A 172 7.69 -26.52 1.96
CA VAL A 172 7.46 -27.65 2.86
C VAL A 172 6.87 -28.82 2.05
N ASP A 173 7.47 -29.99 2.16
CA ASP A 173 6.87 -31.20 1.59
C ASP A 173 5.73 -31.70 2.49
N HIS A 174 4.52 -31.46 2.06
CA HIS A 174 3.30 -31.84 2.79
C HIS A 174 2.52 -33.00 2.12
N ARG A 175 3.11 -33.68 1.15
CA ARG A 175 2.48 -34.79 0.45
C ARG A 175 2.04 -35.87 1.43
N GLY A 176 0.78 -36.28 1.35
CA GLY A 176 0.15 -37.26 2.22
C GLY A 176 -0.19 -36.79 3.64
N ILE A 177 0.22 -35.58 4.04
CA ILE A 177 -0.16 -34.97 5.34
C ILE A 177 -1.54 -34.36 5.23
N THR A 178 -1.81 -33.61 4.17
CA THR A 178 -3.07 -32.95 3.89
C THR A 178 -4.25 -33.94 3.92
N GLU A 179 -4.14 -35.04 3.18
CA GLU A 179 -5.20 -36.05 3.13
C GLU A 179 -5.41 -36.76 4.48
N ARG A 180 -4.37 -36.87 5.30
CA ARG A 180 -4.48 -37.42 6.66
C ARG A 180 -5.19 -36.44 7.60
N ILE A 181 -4.89 -35.14 7.51
CA ILE A 181 -5.56 -34.12 8.33
C ILE A 181 -7.01 -33.98 7.91
N GLN A 182 -7.32 -33.94 6.60
CA GLN A 182 -8.69 -33.83 6.09
C GLN A 182 -9.58 -34.99 6.48
N LYS A 183 -9.00 -36.18 6.70
CA LYS A 183 -9.76 -37.34 7.27
C LYS A 183 -10.17 -37.11 8.71
N LEU A 184 -9.39 -36.36 9.48
CA LEU A 184 -9.67 -36.05 10.89
C LEU A 184 -10.51 -34.78 11.05
N VAL A 185 -10.29 -33.81 10.15
CA VAL A 185 -10.96 -32.50 10.12
C VAL A 185 -11.39 -32.26 8.68
N PRO A 186 -12.60 -32.70 8.28
CA PRO A 186 -13.06 -32.63 6.88
C PRO A 186 -13.05 -31.22 6.28
N ASP A 187 -13.29 -30.20 7.09
CA ASP A 187 -13.31 -28.78 6.66
C ASP A 187 -11.92 -28.12 6.74
N TYR A 188 -10.86 -28.89 6.97
CA TYR A 188 -9.51 -28.36 7.01
C TYR A 188 -9.09 -27.84 5.64
N MET A 189 -8.88 -26.53 5.54
CA MET A 189 -8.32 -25.90 4.36
C MET A 189 -6.80 -25.87 4.45
N VAL A 190 -6.15 -26.46 3.47
CA VAL A 190 -4.71 -26.41 3.33
C VAL A 190 -4.33 -25.08 2.69
N MET A 191 -3.40 -24.39 3.28
CA MET A 191 -2.70 -23.28 2.60
C MET A 191 -1.88 -23.89 1.48
N GLY A 192 -2.21 -23.58 0.23
CA GLY A 192 -1.59 -24.18 -0.94
C GLY A 192 -0.08 -23.94 -1.04
N GLU A 193 0.55 -24.56 -2.04
CA GLU A 193 2.00 -24.43 -2.27
C GLU A 193 2.46 -22.98 -2.50
N ARG A 194 1.55 -22.10 -2.95
CA ARG A 194 1.76 -20.67 -3.12
C ARG A 194 1.40 -19.84 -1.86
N GLY A 195 1.19 -20.49 -0.72
CA GLY A 195 0.79 -19.86 0.53
C GLY A 195 -0.61 -19.24 0.44
N MET A 196 -0.75 -17.97 0.86
CA MET A 196 -2.04 -17.26 0.83
C MET A 196 -2.55 -16.97 -0.59
N ALA A 197 -1.70 -17.05 -1.62
CA ALA A 197 -2.10 -16.75 -2.99
C ALA A 197 -3.25 -17.63 -3.48
N ASP A 198 -3.31 -18.89 -3.07
CA ASP A 198 -4.40 -19.81 -3.44
C ASP A 198 -5.75 -19.42 -2.82
N MET A 199 -5.73 -18.67 -1.72
CA MET A 199 -6.94 -18.17 -1.07
C MET A 199 -7.40 -16.82 -1.63
N THR A 200 -6.53 -16.09 -2.31
CA THR A 200 -6.85 -14.76 -2.86
C THR A 200 -7.85 -14.84 -4.03
N GLU A 201 -7.92 -15.99 -4.70
CA GLU A 201 -8.85 -16.23 -5.80
C GLU A 201 -10.28 -16.60 -5.30
N MET A 202 -10.44 -16.79 -3.98
CA MET A 202 -11.74 -17.14 -3.40
C MET A 202 -12.53 -15.89 -3.06
N SER A 203 -13.55 -15.58 -3.86
CA SER A 203 -14.52 -14.52 -3.53
C SER A 203 -15.48 -15.02 -2.45
N MET A 204 -15.39 -14.45 -1.26
CA MET A 204 -16.39 -14.66 -0.21
C MET A 204 -16.96 -13.31 0.24
N PRO A 205 -18.29 -13.17 0.35
CA PRO A 205 -18.87 -11.99 0.94
C PRO A 205 -18.48 -11.94 2.44
N LEU A 206 -17.73 -10.92 2.80
CA LEU A 206 -17.35 -10.68 4.19
C LEU A 206 -18.29 -9.64 4.80
N PRO A 207 -18.67 -9.78 6.08
CA PRO A 207 -19.37 -8.73 6.80
C PRO A 207 -18.57 -7.42 6.80
N ASP A 208 -19.28 -6.29 6.86
CA ASP A 208 -18.64 -4.99 7.07
C ASP A 208 -17.73 -5.01 8.30
N ASN A 209 -16.60 -4.33 8.22
CA ASN A 209 -15.57 -4.25 9.28
C ASN A 209 -14.86 -5.59 9.59
N THR A 210 -14.93 -6.57 8.73
CA THR A 210 -14.10 -7.76 8.84
C THR A 210 -12.70 -7.44 8.29
N LEU A 211 -11.65 -7.92 8.98
CA LEU A 211 -10.30 -7.91 8.42
C LEU A 211 -10.26 -8.94 7.28
N PRO A 212 -10.03 -8.54 6.03
CA PRO A 212 -9.93 -9.50 4.96
C PRO A 212 -8.64 -10.32 5.16
N MET A 213 -8.79 -11.61 5.33
CA MET A 213 -7.68 -12.55 5.13
C MET A 213 -7.36 -12.73 3.64
N MET A 214 -8.21 -12.18 2.79
CA MET A 214 -8.19 -12.31 1.35
C MET A 214 -8.11 -10.92 0.72
N THR A 215 -7.62 -10.90 -0.50
CA THR A 215 -7.42 -9.70 -1.30
C THR A 215 -8.73 -9.10 -1.80
N GLY A 216 -8.65 -7.85 -2.26
CA GLY A 216 -9.73 -7.25 -3.03
C GLY A 216 -9.73 -7.73 -4.47
N GLU A 217 -10.91 -7.77 -5.08
CA GLU A 217 -11.03 -8.04 -6.51
C GLU A 217 -10.51 -6.84 -7.32
N GLY A 218 -9.68 -7.11 -8.30
CA GLY A 218 -9.11 -6.13 -9.22
C GLY A 218 -9.54 -6.37 -10.67
N PRO A 219 -9.18 -5.49 -11.60
CA PRO A 219 -9.60 -5.60 -13.01
C PRO A 219 -8.97 -6.78 -13.74
N TYR A 220 -7.91 -7.38 -13.21
CA TYR A 220 -7.17 -8.50 -13.78
C TYR A 220 -7.06 -9.70 -12.84
N GLY A 221 -7.97 -9.81 -11.88
CA GLY A 221 -7.96 -10.80 -10.82
C GLY A 221 -7.70 -10.19 -9.46
N SER A 222 -7.41 -11.03 -8.49
CA SER A 222 -7.19 -10.61 -7.10
C SER A 222 -5.96 -9.71 -6.95
N VAL A 223 -6.11 -8.65 -6.15
CA VAL A 223 -5.01 -7.78 -5.75
C VAL A 223 -4.51 -8.25 -4.40
N GLU A 224 -3.29 -8.80 -4.34
CA GLU A 224 -2.69 -9.40 -3.14
C GLU A 224 -2.24 -8.34 -2.11
N MET A 225 -3.19 -7.48 -1.69
CA MET A 225 -2.98 -6.44 -0.71
C MET A 225 -4.05 -6.52 0.38
N GLY A 226 -3.69 -6.26 1.60
CA GLY A 226 -4.60 -6.37 2.74
C GLY A 226 -4.33 -5.34 3.86
N GLY A 227 -3.61 -4.27 3.55
CA GLY A 227 -3.19 -3.28 4.53
C GLY A 227 -3.27 -1.85 4.04
N MET A 228 -2.19 -1.11 4.22
CA MET A 228 -2.01 0.30 3.81
C MET A 228 -1.85 0.42 2.29
N PHE A 229 -2.90 0.13 1.59
CA PHE A 229 -2.98 0.17 0.13
C PHE A 229 -4.33 0.73 -0.30
N SER A 230 -4.35 1.55 -1.32
CA SER A 230 -5.56 2.02 -2.00
C SER A 230 -5.25 2.43 -3.43
N MET A 231 -6.27 2.88 -4.16
CA MET A 231 -6.14 3.34 -5.53
C MET A 231 -6.45 4.83 -5.63
N LEU A 232 -5.69 5.54 -6.46
CA LEU A 232 -6.10 6.81 -7.01
C LEU A 232 -6.78 6.53 -8.36
N LYS A 233 -8.06 6.84 -8.46
CA LYS A 233 -8.87 6.62 -9.66
C LYS A 233 -9.10 7.93 -10.40
N VAL A 234 -8.46 8.07 -11.56
CA VAL A 234 -8.55 9.29 -12.39
C VAL A 234 -9.46 9.03 -13.56
N ARG A 235 -10.48 9.87 -13.73
CA ARG A 235 -11.46 9.80 -14.83
C ARG A 235 -11.73 11.19 -15.37
N LYS A 236 -11.96 11.30 -16.67
CA LYS A 236 -12.33 12.61 -17.31
C LYS A 236 -13.77 13.03 -17.03
N ASP A 237 -14.67 12.08 -16.83
CA ASP A 237 -16.11 12.32 -16.79
C ASP A 237 -16.66 12.44 -15.35
N ILE A 238 -15.79 12.57 -14.32
CA ILE A 238 -16.21 12.77 -12.93
C ILE A 238 -16.63 14.24 -12.74
N PRO A 239 -17.84 14.51 -12.23
CA PRO A 239 -18.24 15.88 -11.91
C PRO A 239 -17.37 16.46 -10.76
N HIS A 240 -17.21 17.79 -10.79
CA HIS A 240 -16.51 18.49 -9.70
C HIS A 240 -17.20 18.23 -8.35
N GLY A 241 -16.40 17.98 -7.31
CA GLY A 241 -16.91 17.73 -5.94
C GLY A 241 -17.51 16.33 -5.72
N VAL A 242 -17.52 15.44 -6.71
CA VAL A 242 -17.94 14.04 -6.55
C VAL A 242 -16.76 13.17 -6.15
N TYR A 243 -16.91 12.41 -5.05
CA TYR A 243 -15.88 11.53 -4.47
C TYR A 243 -16.30 10.05 -4.47
N VAL A 244 -17.38 9.72 -5.17
CA VAL A 244 -17.89 8.33 -5.26
C VAL A 244 -16.95 7.52 -6.13
N ASP A 245 -16.66 6.29 -5.71
CA ASP A 245 -15.84 5.35 -6.48
C ASP A 245 -16.46 5.09 -7.86
N PRO A 246 -15.75 5.41 -8.96
CA PRO A 246 -16.24 5.20 -10.31
C PRO A 246 -16.12 3.73 -10.79
N GLY A 247 -15.67 2.81 -9.94
CA GLY A 247 -15.31 1.45 -10.35
C GLY A 247 -13.93 1.37 -11.00
N TRP A 248 -13.57 0.19 -11.51
CA TRP A 248 -12.31 -0.03 -12.19
C TRP A 248 -12.26 0.62 -13.57
N TYR A 249 -11.07 1.06 -13.96
CA TYR A 249 -10.86 1.71 -15.26
C TYR A 249 -10.96 0.68 -16.39
N THR A 250 -11.74 1.03 -17.40
CA THR A 250 -11.82 0.23 -18.63
C THR A 250 -10.84 0.79 -19.65
N HIS A 251 -9.77 0.07 -19.91
CA HIS A 251 -8.77 0.49 -20.87
C HIS A 251 -9.33 0.51 -22.30
N PRO A 252 -8.99 1.53 -23.11
CA PRO A 252 -9.33 1.55 -24.51
C PRO A 252 -8.82 0.31 -25.24
N LYS A 253 -9.57 -0.09 -26.28
CA LYS A 253 -9.18 -1.24 -27.09
C LYS A 253 -7.76 -1.09 -27.66
N GLY A 254 -6.94 -2.11 -27.47
CA GLY A 254 -5.54 -2.14 -27.94
C GLY A 254 -4.52 -1.58 -26.95
N GLN A 255 -4.95 -1.09 -25.78
CA GLN A 255 -4.06 -0.63 -24.71
C GLN A 255 -3.90 -1.64 -23.57
N GLN A 256 -4.64 -2.73 -23.57
CA GLN A 256 -4.48 -3.82 -22.62
C GLN A 256 -3.38 -4.77 -23.06
N ALA A 257 -2.60 -5.27 -22.09
CA ALA A 257 -1.73 -6.40 -22.34
C ALA A 257 -2.55 -7.64 -22.73
N TYR A 258 -2.02 -8.44 -23.63
CA TYR A 258 -2.63 -9.68 -24.08
C TYR A 258 -1.55 -10.75 -24.28
N GLU A 259 -1.95 -12.01 -24.21
CA GLU A 259 -1.06 -13.12 -24.53
C GLU A 259 -0.71 -13.08 -26.02
N TYR A 260 0.58 -12.89 -26.30
CA TYR A 260 1.08 -12.84 -27.67
C TYR A 260 1.37 -14.27 -28.18
N THR A 261 0.59 -14.73 -29.14
CA THR A 261 0.71 -16.06 -29.74
C THR A 261 1.42 -16.06 -31.09
N GLY A 262 1.85 -14.91 -31.58
CA GLY A 262 2.57 -14.78 -32.86
C GLY A 262 4.06 -15.09 -32.78
N GLU A 263 4.76 -14.99 -33.91
CA GLU A 263 6.22 -15.08 -33.91
C GLU A 263 6.84 -13.86 -33.26
N LEU A 264 7.73 -14.08 -32.28
CA LEU A 264 8.45 -12.98 -31.64
C LEU A 264 9.34 -12.24 -32.64
N PRO A 265 9.37 -10.91 -32.63
CA PRO A 265 10.33 -10.14 -33.41
C PRO A 265 11.76 -10.61 -33.15
N GLU A 266 12.63 -10.52 -34.17
CA GLU A 266 14.04 -10.96 -34.03
C GLU A 266 14.76 -10.34 -32.83
N THR A 267 14.49 -9.06 -32.55
CA THR A 267 15.01 -8.36 -31.38
C THR A 267 14.56 -8.98 -30.05
N ALA A 268 13.33 -9.51 -29.98
CA ALA A 268 12.84 -10.19 -28.78
C ALA A 268 13.42 -11.61 -28.64
N LYS A 269 13.74 -12.28 -29.74
CA LYS A 269 14.39 -13.59 -29.73
C LYS A 269 15.79 -13.55 -29.10
N GLN A 270 16.48 -12.41 -29.13
CA GLN A 270 17.79 -12.22 -28.50
C GLN A 270 17.73 -12.24 -26.97
N PHE A 271 16.58 -11.95 -26.39
CA PHE A 271 16.35 -11.90 -24.94
C PHE A 271 15.59 -13.12 -24.40
N SER A 272 15.31 -14.12 -25.21
CA SER A 272 14.61 -15.32 -24.77
C SER A 272 15.47 -16.18 -23.84
N PRO A 273 14.90 -16.78 -22.76
CA PRO A 273 15.65 -17.53 -21.75
C PRO A 273 16.36 -18.81 -22.22
N GLY A 274 16.45 -19.07 -23.50
CA GLY A 274 17.21 -20.18 -24.09
C GLY A 274 18.49 -19.76 -24.81
N ASN A 275 18.67 -18.49 -25.09
CA ASN A 275 19.94 -17.98 -25.58
C ASN A 275 20.86 -17.75 -24.37
N LYS A 276 22.06 -18.36 -24.41
CA LYS A 276 23.09 -18.05 -23.41
C LYS A 276 23.18 -16.53 -23.29
N LEU A 277 22.83 -16.04 -22.10
CA LEU A 277 23.11 -14.67 -21.73
C LEU A 277 24.57 -14.42 -22.11
N LEU A 278 24.83 -13.40 -22.92
CA LEU A 278 26.18 -12.92 -23.11
C LEU A 278 26.79 -12.80 -21.72
N GLU A 279 27.93 -13.45 -21.49
CA GLU A 279 28.59 -13.33 -20.19
C GLU A 279 28.66 -11.84 -19.86
N PRO A 280 28.27 -11.46 -18.62
CA PRO A 280 28.26 -10.06 -18.26
C PRO A 280 29.66 -9.53 -18.55
N THR A 281 29.75 -8.63 -19.50
CA THR A 281 30.99 -7.88 -19.73
C THR A 281 31.36 -7.27 -18.40
N THR A 282 32.45 -7.72 -17.82
CA THR A 282 32.94 -7.25 -16.52
C THR A 282 33.17 -5.75 -16.64
N SER A 283 32.13 -4.99 -16.30
CA SER A 283 32.31 -3.54 -16.16
C SER A 283 33.25 -3.32 -14.98
N PRO A 284 34.28 -2.50 -15.10
CA PRO A 284 35.29 -2.26 -14.06
C PRO A 284 34.66 -1.75 -12.72
N VAL A 285 33.39 -1.36 -12.73
CA VAL A 285 32.66 -0.85 -11.56
C VAL A 285 32.24 -1.98 -10.62
N VAL A 286 32.07 -3.23 -11.08
CA VAL A 286 31.61 -4.34 -10.27
C VAL A 286 32.71 -4.97 -9.41
N SER A 287 34.01 -4.73 -9.75
CA SER A 287 35.11 -5.32 -8.99
C SER A 287 35.44 -4.63 -7.66
N ARG A 288 34.71 -3.59 -7.24
CA ARG A 288 34.98 -2.86 -5.99
C ARG A 288 34.16 -3.32 -4.79
N TYR A 289 33.21 -4.22 -4.95
CA TYR A 289 32.48 -4.82 -3.83
C TYR A 289 33.04 -6.20 -3.51
N GLN A 290 34.22 -6.24 -2.87
CA GLN A 290 34.60 -7.44 -2.13
C GLN A 290 33.68 -7.54 -0.92
N ALA A 291 32.94 -8.66 -0.84
CA ALA A 291 32.15 -8.99 0.36
C ALA A 291 33.11 -9.04 1.57
N VAL A 292 32.94 -8.10 2.47
CA VAL A 292 33.60 -8.15 3.77
C VAL A 292 32.97 -9.31 4.53
N LYS A 293 33.72 -10.40 4.69
CA LYS A 293 33.29 -11.50 5.56
C LYS A 293 33.19 -10.95 6.99
N PRO A 294 32.06 -11.06 7.68
CA PRO A 294 31.99 -10.66 9.07
C PRO A 294 32.89 -11.57 9.91
N ASN A 295 33.87 -11.00 10.58
CA ASN A 295 34.66 -11.69 11.57
C ASN A 295 33.81 -11.83 12.84
N PHE A 296 33.23 -12.99 13.05
CA PHE A 296 32.67 -13.34 14.35
C PHE A 296 33.84 -13.69 15.30
N HIS A 297 34.23 -12.79 16.16
CA HIS A 297 35.07 -13.13 17.32
C HIS A 297 34.23 -14.00 18.25
N LYS A 298 34.65 -15.24 18.42
CA LYS A 298 34.21 -16.08 19.52
C LYS A 298 34.82 -15.48 20.80
N GLY A 299 33.98 -15.00 21.68
CA GLY A 299 34.25 -14.67 23.05
C GLY A 299 33.11 -15.22 23.91
#